data_7326ffa2d7df8672601bce6aa0ef2e15
#
_entry.id   7326ffa2d7df8672601bce6aa0ef2e15
#
_cell.length_a   1.000
_cell.length_b   1.000
_cell.length_c   1.000
_cell.angle_alpha   90.00
_cell.angle_beta   90.00
_cell.angle_gamma   90.00
#
_symmetry.space_group_name_H-M   'P 1'
#
loop_
_entity.id
_entity.type
_entity.pdbx_description
1 polymer ?
#
loop_
_entity_poly.entity_id
_entity_poly.type
_entity_poly.pdbx_seq_one_letter_code
_entity_poly.pdbx_strand_id
1 'polypeptide(L)'
;MKKIAVITGASSGMGKRFAETIDQFGTFDEVWVIARQWDKLEALRDTVPFPIRVLAMDLTDRASFNIYKAALAEEPVQVGLLMNCSGYGKFSAVLDTPLEVNLNMTDLNCQAVVAMCQLTAPYMPRGSQIINIASVAAFQPIPYINVYGATKAFVLSFSRALNRELRRQGVGVMAVCPFWTKTAFFARATSSGGEDIVKKYAAMYDPADIVRRTWRDAKRKRDVCKYGFIARFQSGLAKLLPHRLVMDVWMHQQDL
;
A
#
# COMPACT_ATOMS: atom_id res chain seq x y z
N MET A 1 -5.62 23.76 14.92
CA MET A 1 -5.32 23.07 13.63
C MET A 1 -6.08 21.75 13.60
N LYS A 2 -6.79 21.50 12.54
CA LYS A 2 -7.60 20.29 12.32
C LYS A 2 -6.70 19.06 12.18
N LYS A 3 -6.92 18.03 12.99
CA LYS A 3 -6.15 16.79 12.93
C LYS A 3 -6.79 15.84 11.93
N ILE A 4 -6.07 15.54 10.86
CA ILE A 4 -6.60 14.71 9.78
C ILE A 4 -5.81 13.40 9.60
N ALA A 5 -6.48 12.41 8.98
CA ALA A 5 -5.84 11.27 8.38
C ALA A 5 -6.06 11.28 6.87
N VAL A 6 -5.09 10.80 6.11
CA VAL A 6 -5.13 10.73 4.65
C VAL A 6 -4.97 9.27 4.22
N ILE A 7 -5.91 8.74 3.42
CA ILE A 7 -5.89 7.35 2.97
C ILE A 7 -6.07 7.31 1.45
N THR A 8 -5.03 6.86 0.73
CA THR A 8 -5.13 6.61 -0.70
C THR A 8 -5.65 5.19 -0.98
N GLY A 9 -6.31 4.99 -2.13
CA GLY A 9 -6.91 3.70 -2.49
C GLY A 9 -8.09 3.31 -1.59
N ALA A 10 -8.77 4.29 -0.98
CA ALA A 10 -9.84 4.08 -0.03
C ALA A 10 -11.14 3.49 -0.64
N SER A 11 -11.30 3.50 -1.97
CA SER A 11 -12.53 3.04 -2.62
C SER A 11 -12.74 1.52 -2.58
N SER A 12 -11.75 0.72 -2.19
CA SER A 12 -11.87 -0.74 -2.16
C SER A 12 -10.78 -1.43 -1.32
N GLY A 13 -10.92 -2.75 -1.12
CA GLY A 13 -9.90 -3.61 -0.55
C GLY A 13 -9.38 -3.15 0.82
N MET A 14 -8.05 -3.18 0.98
CA MET A 14 -7.42 -2.81 2.26
C MET A 14 -7.60 -1.32 2.60
N GLY A 15 -7.53 -0.41 1.60
CA GLY A 15 -7.69 1.02 1.85
C GLY A 15 -9.06 1.35 2.42
N LYS A 16 -10.13 0.75 1.86
CA LYS A 16 -11.48 0.86 2.40
C LYS A 16 -11.54 0.33 3.84
N ARG A 17 -10.99 -0.86 4.09
CA ARG A 17 -11.03 -1.47 5.41
C ARG A 17 -10.23 -0.69 6.46
N PHE A 18 -9.13 -0.05 6.06
CA PHE A 18 -8.40 0.86 6.93
C PHE A 18 -9.21 2.12 7.26
N ALA A 19 -9.91 2.70 6.30
CA ALA A 19 -10.78 3.84 6.55
C ALA A 19 -11.91 3.50 7.53
N GLU A 20 -12.58 2.36 7.34
CA GLU A 20 -13.67 1.88 8.20
C GLU A 20 -13.26 1.57 9.65
N THR A 21 -11.98 1.34 9.90
CA THR A 21 -11.45 0.93 11.22
C THR A 21 -10.39 1.88 11.77
N ILE A 22 -10.35 3.10 11.26
CA ILE A 22 -9.30 4.07 11.59
C ILE A 22 -9.35 4.54 13.06
N ASP A 23 -10.49 4.46 13.70
CA ASP A 23 -10.69 4.67 15.14
C ASP A 23 -9.82 3.76 15.99
N GLN A 24 -9.50 2.55 15.50
CA GLN A 24 -8.56 1.66 16.15
C GLN A 24 -7.13 2.20 16.21
N PHE A 25 -6.77 3.14 15.36
CA PHE A 25 -5.47 3.82 15.41
C PHE A 25 -5.49 5.03 16.33
N GLY A 26 -6.50 5.90 16.17
CA GLY A 26 -6.64 7.12 16.95
C GLY A 26 -7.86 7.93 16.54
N THR A 27 -7.96 9.14 17.08
CA THR A 27 -9.05 10.09 16.79
C THR A 27 -8.59 11.15 15.82
N PHE A 28 -9.49 11.52 14.91
CA PHE A 28 -9.28 12.55 13.88
C PHE A 28 -10.52 13.44 13.77
N ASP A 29 -10.31 14.68 13.40
CA ASP A 29 -11.41 15.60 13.11
C ASP A 29 -12.01 15.32 11.72
N GLU A 30 -11.18 14.77 10.81
CA GLU A 30 -11.61 14.41 9.46
C GLU A 30 -10.67 13.36 8.84
N VAL A 31 -11.23 12.53 7.96
CA VAL A 31 -10.46 11.54 7.16
C VAL A 31 -10.55 11.90 5.69
N TRP A 32 -9.42 12.18 5.06
CA TRP A 32 -9.34 12.46 3.63
C TRP A 32 -9.16 11.15 2.87
N VAL A 33 -10.15 10.83 2.05
CA VAL A 33 -10.19 9.58 1.28
C VAL A 33 -9.90 9.87 -0.18
N ILE A 34 -8.90 9.19 -0.75
CA ILE A 34 -8.36 9.47 -2.09
C ILE A 34 -8.52 8.23 -2.96
N ALA A 35 -9.20 8.35 -4.10
CA ALA A 35 -9.25 7.40 -5.20
C ALA A 35 -9.86 8.06 -6.43
N ARG A 36 -9.96 7.32 -7.56
CA ARG A 36 -10.51 7.86 -8.82
C ARG A 36 -12.05 7.93 -8.84
N GLN A 37 -12.72 6.99 -8.16
CA GLN A 37 -14.16 6.80 -8.22
C GLN A 37 -14.85 7.55 -7.08
N TRP A 38 -15.42 8.73 -7.41
CA TRP A 38 -16.12 9.59 -6.45
C TRP A 38 -17.22 8.84 -5.69
N ASP A 39 -18.13 8.16 -6.41
CA ASP A 39 -19.29 7.51 -5.80
C ASP A 39 -18.90 6.49 -4.73
N LYS A 40 -17.82 5.73 -4.98
CA LYS A 40 -17.31 4.76 -4.01
C LYS A 40 -16.66 5.40 -2.78
N LEU A 41 -16.12 6.59 -2.93
CA LEU A 41 -15.58 7.36 -1.81
C LEU A 41 -16.70 8.00 -1.01
N GLU A 42 -17.72 8.57 -1.66
CA GLU A 42 -18.89 9.13 -0.96
C GLU A 42 -19.63 8.08 -0.12
N ALA A 43 -19.78 6.85 -0.64
CA ALA A 43 -20.37 5.74 0.11
C ALA A 43 -19.61 5.37 1.40
N LEU A 44 -18.41 5.91 1.64
CA LEU A 44 -17.69 5.71 2.90
C LEU A 44 -18.24 6.57 4.05
N ARG A 45 -19.06 7.60 3.76
CA ARG A 45 -19.62 8.47 4.82
C ARG A 45 -20.39 7.70 5.87
N ASP A 46 -21.07 6.62 5.46
CA ASP A 46 -21.90 5.82 6.36
C ASP A 46 -21.11 4.79 7.17
N THR A 47 -19.84 4.54 6.78
CA THR A 47 -19.04 3.44 7.37
C THR A 47 -17.75 3.90 8.04
N VAL A 48 -17.24 5.07 7.72
CA VAL A 48 -16.05 5.66 8.36
C VAL A 48 -16.48 6.38 9.64
N PRO A 49 -15.82 6.12 10.80
CA PRO A 49 -16.25 6.64 12.10
C PRO A 49 -16.01 8.14 12.32
N PHE A 50 -15.47 8.84 11.32
CA PHE A 50 -15.19 10.28 11.36
C PHE A 50 -15.74 10.97 10.11
N PRO A 51 -15.97 12.29 10.12
CA PRO A 51 -16.26 13.05 8.90
C PRO A 51 -15.24 12.77 7.82
N ILE A 52 -15.67 12.62 6.55
CA ILE A 52 -14.77 12.39 5.44
C ILE A 52 -14.73 13.58 4.48
N ARG A 53 -13.53 13.84 3.94
CA ARG A 53 -13.31 14.69 2.77
C ARG A 53 -12.93 13.81 1.59
N VAL A 54 -13.71 13.86 0.52
CA VAL A 54 -13.47 13.10 -0.70
C VAL A 54 -12.56 13.90 -1.65
N LEU A 55 -11.46 13.29 -2.06
CA LEU A 55 -10.55 13.82 -3.07
C LEU A 55 -10.47 12.82 -4.23
N ALA A 56 -11.30 13.03 -5.26
CA ALA A 56 -11.29 12.20 -6.46
C ALA A 56 -10.07 12.57 -7.32
N MET A 57 -9.04 11.72 -7.29
CA MET A 57 -7.75 11.96 -7.96
C MET A 57 -7.23 10.68 -8.61
N ASP A 58 -6.60 10.80 -9.78
CA ASP A 58 -5.74 9.75 -10.32
C ASP A 58 -4.29 10.02 -9.91
N LEU A 59 -3.75 9.14 -9.05
CA LEU A 59 -2.39 9.28 -8.53
C LEU A 59 -1.30 8.93 -9.57
N THR A 60 -1.67 8.51 -10.78
CA THR A 60 -0.74 8.35 -11.91
C THR A 60 -0.65 9.62 -12.75
N ASP A 61 -1.58 10.54 -12.59
CA ASP A 61 -1.52 11.88 -13.20
C ASP A 61 -0.82 12.87 -12.25
N ARG A 62 0.34 13.38 -12.67
CA ARG A 62 1.11 14.35 -11.89
C ARG A 62 0.36 15.66 -11.64
N ALA A 63 -0.51 16.08 -12.57
CA ALA A 63 -1.29 17.29 -12.41
C ALA A 63 -2.31 17.16 -11.26
N SER A 64 -2.82 15.95 -11.01
CA SER A 64 -3.79 15.71 -9.94
C SER A 64 -3.23 15.98 -8.53
N PHE A 65 -1.91 15.94 -8.32
CA PHE A 65 -1.32 16.33 -7.03
C PHE A 65 -1.53 17.81 -6.68
N ASN A 66 -1.88 18.67 -7.65
CA ASN A 66 -2.25 20.06 -7.36
C ASN A 66 -3.58 20.14 -6.59
N ILE A 67 -4.51 19.19 -6.78
CA ILE A 67 -5.74 19.06 -5.99
C ILE A 67 -5.38 18.80 -4.53
N TYR A 68 -4.46 17.88 -4.28
CA TYR A 68 -4.03 17.55 -2.92
C TYR A 68 -3.28 18.71 -2.24
N LYS A 69 -2.39 19.40 -2.98
CA LYS A 69 -1.68 20.59 -2.48
C LYS A 69 -2.64 21.71 -2.12
N ALA A 70 -3.64 21.97 -2.99
CA ALA A 70 -4.66 22.98 -2.74
C ALA A 70 -5.46 22.65 -1.47
N ALA A 71 -5.89 21.40 -1.32
CA ALA A 71 -6.61 20.94 -0.13
C ALA A 71 -5.79 21.11 1.17
N LEU A 72 -4.47 20.83 1.13
CA LEU A 72 -3.57 21.03 2.28
C LEU A 72 -3.36 22.51 2.62
N ALA A 73 -3.48 23.41 1.63
CA ALA A 73 -3.30 24.85 1.81
C ALA A 73 -4.59 25.60 2.19
N GLU A 74 -5.76 25.00 2.02
CA GLU A 74 -7.06 25.64 2.21
C GLU A 74 -7.35 25.99 3.69
N GLU A 75 -6.94 25.11 4.60
CA GLU A 75 -7.10 25.33 6.03
C GLU A 75 -5.89 24.81 6.83
N PRO A 76 -5.61 25.34 8.03
CA PRO A 76 -4.52 24.84 8.87
C PRO A 76 -4.78 23.39 9.35
N VAL A 77 -4.14 22.43 8.73
CA VAL A 77 -4.26 21.00 9.08
C VAL A 77 -2.98 20.43 9.70
N GLN A 78 -3.15 19.40 10.50
CA GLN A 78 -2.09 18.50 10.97
C GLN A 78 -2.39 17.08 10.53
N VAL A 79 -1.51 16.48 9.73
CA VAL A 79 -1.68 15.10 9.28
C VAL A 79 -1.12 14.14 10.33
N GLY A 80 -2.00 13.52 11.11
CA GLY A 80 -1.62 12.52 12.11
C GLY A 80 -1.29 11.15 11.51
N LEU A 81 -1.87 10.85 10.34
CA LEU A 81 -1.67 9.59 9.64
C LEU A 81 -1.77 9.78 8.13
N LEU A 82 -0.76 9.26 7.41
CA LEU A 82 -0.83 9.04 5.96
C LEU A 82 -0.81 7.54 5.68
N MET A 83 -1.79 7.03 4.91
CA MET A 83 -1.82 5.64 4.44
C MET A 83 -1.80 5.57 2.92
N ASN A 84 -0.73 5.06 2.36
CA ASN A 84 -0.58 4.79 0.93
C ASN A 84 -1.03 3.37 0.62
N CYS A 85 -2.33 3.21 0.28
CA CYS A 85 -2.94 1.91 -0.03
C CYS A 85 -3.23 1.74 -1.54
N SER A 86 -3.09 2.79 -2.35
CA SER A 86 -3.24 2.68 -3.80
C SER A 86 -2.18 1.77 -4.40
N GLY A 87 -2.59 0.92 -5.33
CA GLY A 87 -1.67 0.04 -6.03
C GLY A 87 -2.38 -1.16 -6.66
N TYR A 88 -1.74 -1.77 -7.63
CA TYR A 88 -2.18 -3.02 -8.24
C TYR A 88 -0.98 -3.85 -8.70
N GLY A 89 -1.24 -5.09 -9.11
CA GLY A 89 -0.28 -5.99 -9.71
C GLY A 89 -0.81 -6.60 -10.99
N LYS A 90 0.08 -7.17 -11.80
CA LYS A 90 -0.22 -8.08 -12.91
C LYS A 90 0.61 -9.34 -12.75
N PHE A 91 -0.03 -10.48 -13.05
CA PHE A 91 0.58 -11.81 -12.99
C PHE A 91 0.68 -12.34 -14.42
N SER A 92 1.76 -11.96 -15.09
CA SER A 92 2.00 -12.24 -16.50
C SER A 92 3.50 -12.12 -16.79
N ALA A 93 3.97 -12.72 -17.85
CA ALA A 93 5.30 -12.43 -18.38
C ALA A 93 5.39 -10.94 -18.77
N VAL A 94 6.56 -10.34 -18.57
CA VAL A 94 6.73 -8.90 -18.85
C VAL A 94 6.48 -8.56 -20.31
N LEU A 95 6.83 -9.47 -21.22
CA LEU A 95 6.66 -9.27 -22.66
C LEU A 95 5.19 -9.44 -23.10
N ASP A 96 4.37 -10.15 -22.33
CA ASP A 96 2.95 -10.37 -22.61
C ASP A 96 2.05 -9.29 -21.97
N THR A 97 2.63 -8.45 -21.12
CA THR A 97 1.93 -7.32 -20.50
C THR A 97 2.15 -6.06 -21.36
N PRO A 98 1.09 -5.35 -21.79
CA PRO A 98 1.26 -4.09 -22.50
C PRO A 98 2.16 -3.11 -21.75
N LEU A 99 3.05 -2.44 -22.45
CA LEU A 99 4.03 -1.50 -21.87
C LEU A 99 3.36 -0.49 -20.94
N GLU A 100 2.24 0.11 -21.38
CA GLU A 100 1.51 1.12 -20.62
C GLU A 100 0.99 0.60 -19.28
N VAL A 101 0.63 -0.69 -19.20
CA VAL A 101 0.19 -1.33 -17.95
C VAL A 101 1.36 -1.45 -16.97
N ASN A 102 2.54 -1.84 -17.45
CA ASN A 102 3.74 -1.93 -16.62
C ASN A 102 4.21 -0.54 -16.13
N LEU A 103 4.19 0.47 -17.01
CA LEU A 103 4.56 1.84 -16.65
C LEU A 103 3.56 2.44 -15.66
N ASN A 104 2.26 2.33 -15.93
CA ASN A 104 1.20 2.80 -15.01
C ASN A 104 1.28 2.12 -13.64
N MET A 105 1.62 0.82 -13.60
CA MET A 105 1.83 0.10 -12.33
C MET A 105 3.01 0.69 -11.55
N THR A 106 4.08 1.07 -12.23
CA THR A 106 5.25 1.70 -11.61
C THR A 106 4.91 3.10 -11.11
N ASP A 107 4.19 3.88 -11.90
CA ASP A 107 3.74 5.22 -11.51
C ASP A 107 2.87 5.17 -10.24
N LEU A 108 1.86 4.29 -10.23
CA LEU A 108 0.97 4.19 -9.08
C LEU A 108 1.64 3.60 -7.84
N ASN A 109 2.41 2.52 -8.01
CA ASN A 109 2.97 1.79 -6.87
C ASN A 109 4.22 2.46 -6.28
N CYS A 110 4.97 3.26 -7.06
CA CYS A 110 6.22 3.88 -6.61
C CYS A 110 6.13 5.40 -6.58
N GLN A 111 5.92 6.05 -7.73
CA GLN A 111 5.98 7.52 -7.82
C GLN A 111 4.90 8.18 -6.98
N ALA A 112 3.67 7.65 -7.01
CA ALA A 112 2.58 8.16 -6.18
C ALA A 112 2.89 8.06 -4.68
N VAL A 113 3.52 6.97 -4.22
CA VAL A 113 3.92 6.80 -2.82
C VAL A 113 4.96 7.85 -2.42
N VAL A 114 5.97 8.10 -3.26
CA VAL A 114 6.98 9.14 -3.02
C VAL A 114 6.31 10.52 -2.94
N ALA A 115 5.47 10.85 -3.93
CA ALA A 115 4.79 12.15 -4.01
C ALA A 115 3.91 12.39 -2.78
N MET A 116 3.06 11.42 -2.40
CA MET A 116 2.20 11.54 -1.23
C MET A 116 3.01 11.70 0.06
N CYS A 117 4.09 10.93 0.25
CA CYS A 117 4.96 11.08 1.42
C CYS A 117 5.62 12.46 1.46
N GLN A 118 6.19 12.93 0.34
CA GLN A 118 6.90 14.20 0.27
C GLN A 118 5.97 15.40 0.45
N LEU A 119 4.78 15.38 -0.13
CA LEU A 119 3.79 16.45 0.01
C LEU A 119 3.18 16.52 1.40
N THR A 120 3.04 15.36 2.06
CA THR A 120 2.37 15.28 3.37
C THR A 120 3.31 15.53 4.55
N ALA A 121 4.57 15.10 4.46
CA ALA A 121 5.52 15.14 5.58
C ALA A 121 5.66 16.52 6.24
N PRO A 122 5.63 17.67 5.51
CA PRO A 122 5.68 19.00 6.13
C PRO A 122 4.51 19.32 7.08
N TYR A 123 3.38 18.65 6.92
CA TYR A 123 2.17 18.83 7.73
C TYR A 123 2.05 17.81 8.88
N MET A 124 3.08 17.00 9.10
CA MET A 124 3.04 15.92 10.09
C MET A 124 3.74 16.32 11.40
N PRO A 125 2.99 16.52 12.49
CA PRO A 125 3.58 16.82 13.80
C PRO A 125 4.26 15.58 14.39
N ARG A 126 5.06 15.79 15.44
CA ARG A 126 5.67 14.71 16.22
C ARG A 126 4.61 13.72 16.71
N GLY A 127 4.86 12.44 16.52
CA GLY A 127 3.93 11.36 16.87
C GLY A 127 3.10 10.85 15.70
N SER A 128 3.12 11.55 14.55
CA SER A 128 2.43 11.12 13.32
C SER A 128 3.07 9.89 12.69
N GLN A 129 2.32 9.23 11.81
CA GLN A 129 2.81 8.05 11.09
C GLN A 129 2.46 8.05 9.61
N ILE A 130 3.38 7.50 8.82
CA ILE A 130 3.19 7.11 7.41
C ILE A 130 3.14 5.58 7.35
N ILE A 131 2.14 5.04 6.67
CA ILE A 131 1.98 3.60 6.45
C ILE A 131 1.88 3.35 4.95
N ASN A 132 2.87 2.62 4.41
CA ASN A 132 2.94 2.30 2.98
C ASN A 132 2.65 0.81 2.76
N ILE A 133 1.73 0.48 1.86
CA ILE A 133 1.41 -0.92 1.53
C ILE A 133 2.42 -1.46 0.53
N ALA A 134 3.39 -2.22 1.04
CA ALA A 134 4.31 -3.05 0.28
C ALA A 134 3.70 -4.44 -0.01
N SER A 135 4.47 -5.50 0.09
CA SER A 135 4.05 -6.92 -0.06
C SER A 135 5.15 -7.84 0.45
N VAL A 136 4.85 -9.10 0.73
CA VAL A 136 5.87 -10.16 0.88
C VAL A 136 6.66 -10.35 -0.42
N ALA A 137 6.08 -10.05 -1.58
CA ALA A 137 6.78 -10.01 -2.86
C ALA A 137 8.00 -9.06 -2.88
N ALA A 138 8.10 -8.13 -1.93
CA ALA A 138 9.22 -7.21 -1.79
C ALA A 138 10.54 -7.87 -1.34
N PHE A 139 10.51 -9.10 -0.85
CA PHE A 139 11.68 -9.75 -0.24
C PHE A 139 12.47 -10.64 -1.20
N GLN A 140 11.94 -10.93 -2.39
CA GLN A 140 12.56 -11.80 -3.38
C GLN A 140 12.12 -11.44 -4.80
N PRO A 141 12.94 -11.72 -5.83
CA PRO A 141 12.48 -11.66 -7.22
C PRO A 141 11.47 -12.80 -7.47
N ILE A 142 10.40 -12.49 -8.23
CA ILE A 142 9.34 -13.46 -8.53
C ILE A 142 9.06 -13.42 -10.03
N PRO A 143 9.47 -14.44 -10.80
CA PRO A 143 9.10 -14.56 -12.21
C PRO A 143 7.57 -14.49 -12.39
N TYR A 144 7.12 -13.89 -13.48
CA TYR A 144 5.70 -13.64 -13.83
C TYR A 144 4.93 -12.68 -12.89
N ILE A 145 5.60 -12.19 -11.83
CA ILE A 145 5.11 -11.10 -10.97
C ILE A 145 6.21 -10.03 -10.84
N ASN A 146 7.14 -9.98 -11.78
CA ASN A 146 8.41 -9.26 -11.66
C ASN A 146 8.24 -7.75 -11.44
N VAL A 147 7.49 -7.04 -12.29
CA VAL A 147 7.30 -5.59 -12.17
C VAL A 147 6.59 -5.26 -10.85
N TYR A 148 5.53 -6.00 -10.51
CA TYR A 148 4.86 -5.81 -9.21
C TYR A 148 5.81 -6.04 -8.04
N GLY A 149 6.54 -7.17 -8.03
CA GLY A 149 7.52 -7.50 -6.98
C GLY A 149 8.59 -6.41 -6.84
N ALA A 150 9.11 -5.91 -7.97
CA ALA A 150 10.09 -4.82 -7.99
C ALA A 150 9.51 -3.52 -7.41
N THR A 151 8.26 -3.14 -7.77
CA THR A 151 7.62 -1.97 -7.17
C THR A 151 7.43 -2.11 -5.66
N LYS A 152 7.12 -3.32 -5.17
CA LYS A 152 6.94 -3.55 -3.73
C LYS A 152 8.26 -3.61 -2.97
N ALA A 153 9.35 -4.05 -3.62
CA ALA A 153 10.71 -3.94 -3.10
C ALA A 153 11.14 -2.46 -2.97
N PHE A 154 10.82 -1.64 -3.98
CA PHE A 154 10.99 -0.19 -3.91
C PHE A 154 10.28 0.40 -2.70
N VAL A 155 8.98 0.13 -2.52
CA VAL A 155 8.19 0.66 -1.40
C VAL A 155 8.76 0.23 -0.04
N LEU A 156 9.17 -1.03 0.10
CA LEU A 156 9.78 -1.53 1.33
C LEU A 156 11.09 -0.80 1.66
N SER A 157 11.99 -0.68 0.68
CA SER A 157 13.28 -0.01 0.83
C SER A 157 13.10 1.47 1.15
N PHE A 158 12.28 2.18 0.34
CA PHE A 158 11.94 3.59 0.52
C PHE A 158 11.37 3.86 1.91
N SER A 159 10.39 3.08 2.35
CA SER A 159 9.74 3.28 3.65
C SER A 159 10.72 3.14 4.82
N ARG A 160 11.63 2.18 4.75
CA ARG A 160 12.63 1.95 5.79
C ARG A 160 13.67 3.06 5.86
N ALA A 161 14.11 3.56 4.70
CA ALA A 161 15.01 4.70 4.62
C ALA A 161 14.33 5.97 5.18
N LEU A 162 13.13 6.28 4.69
CA LEU A 162 12.34 7.44 5.12
C LEU A 162 12.04 7.40 6.63
N ASN A 163 11.83 6.21 7.22
CA ASN A 163 11.65 6.08 8.67
C ASN A 163 12.89 6.56 9.46
N ARG A 164 14.08 6.39 8.91
CA ARG A 164 15.32 6.91 9.52
C ARG A 164 15.46 8.42 9.35
N GLU A 165 15.13 8.93 8.18
CA GLU A 165 15.20 10.37 7.87
C GLU A 165 14.25 11.18 8.74
N LEU A 166 12.99 10.73 8.88
CA LEU A 166 11.95 11.44 9.65
C LEU A 166 12.02 11.21 11.16
N ARG A 167 12.92 10.33 11.63
CA ARG A 167 13.01 9.99 13.06
C ARG A 167 13.26 11.20 13.95
N ARG A 168 14.10 12.15 13.53
CA ARG A 168 14.39 13.37 14.29
C ARG A 168 13.16 14.27 14.42
N GLN A 169 12.28 14.26 13.44
CA GLN A 169 11.01 14.98 13.45
C GLN A 169 9.96 14.25 14.31
N GLY A 170 10.23 12.99 14.70
CA GLY A 170 9.32 12.16 15.49
C GLY A 170 8.17 11.56 14.69
N VAL A 171 8.30 11.54 13.35
CA VAL A 171 7.35 10.89 12.44
C VAL A 171 7.84 9.47 12.18
N GLY A 172 6.95 8.49 12.40
CA GLY A 172 7.23 7.08 12.11
C GLY A 172 6.83 6.71 10.68
N VAL A 173 7.58 5.80 10.04
CA VAL A 173 7.19 5.23 8.74
C VAL A 173 7.22 3.72 8.82
N MET A 174 6.14 3.06 8.38
CA MET A 174 6.01 1.61 8.40
C MET A 174 5.63 1.08 7.02
N ALA A 175 6.37 0.05 6.56
CA ALA A 175 5.98 -0.77 5.42
C ALA A 175 5.11 -1.95 5.88
N VAL A 176 3.91 -2.08 5.33
CA VAL A 176 3.05 -3.25 5.54
C VAL A 176 3.29 -4.23 4.40
N CYS A 177 3.67 -5.45 4.73
CA CYS A 177 3.98 -6.51 3.78
C CYS A 177 2.95 -7.64 3.90
N PRO A 178 1.77 -7.50 3.28
CA PRO A 178 0.77 -8.56 3.24
C PRO A 178 1.28 -9.74 2.43
N PHE A 179 0.81 -10.93 2.78
CA PHE A 179 0.83 -12.11 1.92
C PHE A 179 -0.41 -12.12 1.02
N TRP A 180 -0.72 -13.23 0.38
CA TRP A 180 -1.93 -13.35 -0.42
C TRP A 180 -3.17 -12.99 0.42
N THR A 181 -3.95 -12.03 -0.05
CA THR A 181 -5.06 -11.45 0.72
C THR A 181 -6.33 -11.46 -0.11
N LYS A 182 -7.43 -11.96 0.45
CA LYS A 182 -8.74 -12.04 -0.22
C LYS A 182 -9.32 -10.66 -0.50
N THR A 183 -8.94 -10.05 -1.63
CA THR A 183 -9.41 -8.72 -2.06
C THR A 183 -9.66 -8.70 -3.57
N ALA A 184 -10.33 -7.65 -4.07
CA ALA A 184 -10.50 -7.40 -5.49
C ALA A 184 -9.17 -7.19 -6.28
N PHE A 185 -8.03 -7.16 -5.59
CA PHE A 185 -6.70 -7.11 -6.18
C PHE A 185 -6.48 -8.24 -7.20
N PHE A 186 -6.92 -9.47 -6.87
CA PHE A 186 -6.74 -10.64 -7.73
C PHE A 186 -7.49 -10.52 -9.05
N ALA A 187 -8.74 -10.06 -9.02
CA ALA A 187 -9.51 -9.86 -10.24
C ALA A 187 -8.79 -8.94 -11.25
N ARG A 188 -8.07 -7.93 -10.75
CA ARG A 188 -7.27 -7.05 -11.60
C ARG A 188 -5.91 -7.66 -11.98
N ALA A 189 -5.32 -8.46 -11.11
CA ALA A 189 -4.01 -9.07 -11.33
C ALA A 189 -4.07 -10.15 -12.42
N THR A 190 -5.16 -10.92 -12.49
CA THR A 190 -5.36 -12.05 -13.41
C THR A 190 -6.13 -11.70 -14.69
N SER A 191 -6.75 -10.52 -14.81
CA SER A 191 -7.62 -10.09 -15.91
C SER A 191 -6.90 -9.82 -17.26
N SER A 192 -5.87 -10.56 -17.62
CA SER A 192 -5.05 -10.29 -18.81
C SER A 192 -5.45 -11.07 -20.08
N GLY A 193 -6.60 -11.77 -20.08
CA GLY A 193 -7.13 -12.44 -21.30
C GLY A 193 -6.42 -13.73 -21.71
N GLY A 194 -5.44 -14.21 -20.93
CA GLY A 194 -4.74 -15.47 -21.10
C GLY A 194 -4.98 -16.43 -19.92
N GLU A 195 -4.42 -17.62 -19.99
CA GLU A 195 -4.43 -18.53 -18.83
C GLU A 195 -3.73 -17.90 -17.63
N ASP A 196 -4.32 -18.07 -16.44
CA ASP A 196 -3.71 -17.62 -15.18
C ASP A 196 -2.40 -18.38 -14.93
N ILE A 197 -1.27 -17.67 -15.08
CA ILE A 197 0.07 -18.23 -14.86
C ILE A 197 0.26 -18.58 -13.38
N VAL A 198 -0.25 -17.74 -12.47
CA VAL A 198 -0.20 -18.00 -11.03
C VAL A 198 -1.45 -18.73 -10.61
N LYS A 199 -1.34 -20.04 -10.42
CA LYS A 199 -2.46 -20.95 -10.12
C LYS A 199 -2.49 -21.41 -8.66
N LYS A 200 -1.35 -21.43 -7.98
CA LYS A 200 -1.20 -21.99 -6.63
C LYS A 200 -0.88 -20.92 -5.59
N TYR A 201 -1.74 -20.80 -4.61
CA TYR A 201 -1.62 -19.86 -3.49
C TYR A 201 -1.41 -20.64 -2.18
N ALA A 202 -0.24 -20.50 -1.57
CA ALA A 202 0.12 -21.25 -0.36
C ALA A 202 -0.82 -20.99 0.83
N ALA A 203 -1.33 -19.78 0.96
CA ALA A 203 -2.33 -19.38 1.94
C ALA A 203 -2.95 -18.04 1.55
N MET A 204 -4.24 -17.86 1.82
CA MET A 204 -4.92 -16.59 1.64
C MET A 204 -5.45 -16.08 2.98
N TYR A 205 -5.08 -14.86 3.33
CA TYR A 205 -5.47 -14.22 4.59
C TYR A 205 -6.66 -13.28 4.41
N ASP A 206 -7.42 -13.12 5.50
CA ASP A 206 -8.50 -12.13 5.56
C ASP A 206 -7.91 -10.71 5.68
N PRO A 207 -8.39 -9.74 4.89
CA PRO A 207 -7.97 -8.33 5.02
C PRO A 207 -8.13 -7.78 6.45
N ALA A 208 -9.18 -8.18 7.17
CA ALA A 208 -9.44 -7.70 8.52
C ALA A 208 -8.32 -8.08 9.50
N ASP A 209 -7.74 -9.26 9.36
CA ASP A 209 -6.64 -9.70 10.21
C ASP A 209 -5.35 -8.91 9.95
N ILE A 210 -5.09 -8.61 8.67
CA ILE A 210 -3.93 -7.80 8.27
C ILE A 210 -4.09 -6.38 8.79
N VAL A 211 -5.28 -5.78 8.64
CA VAL A 211 -5.60 -4.44 9.15
C VAL A 211 -5.42 -4.37 10.66
N ARG A 212 -6.02 -5.30 11.42
CA ARG A 212 -5.87 -5.37 12.88
C ARG A 212 -4.41 -5.52 13.30
N ARG A 213 -3.63 -6.33 12.59
CA ARG A 213 -2.19 -6.47 12.83
C ARG A 213 -1.45 -5.18 12.52
N THR A 214 -1.79 -4.50 11.43
CA THR A 214 -1.19 -3.23 11.04
C THR A 214 -1.41 -2.17 12.11
N TRP A 215 -2.62 -1.99 12.61
CA TRP A 215 -2.92 -1.04 13.68
C TRP A 215 -2.11 -1.31 14.95
N ARG A 216 -2.00 -2.58 15.34
CA ARG A 216 -1.19 -2.98 16.51
C ARG A 216 0.31 -2.68 16.31
N ASP A 217 0.86 -2.99 15.13
CA ASP A 217 2.28 -2.78 14.85
C ASP A 217 2.59 -1.29 14.67
N ALA A 218 1.67 -0.49 14.12
CA ALA A 218 1.76 0.96 14.02
C ALA A 218 1.83 1.62 15.41
N LYS A 219 0.93 1.25 16.34
CA LYS A 219 0.99 1.72 17.73
C LYS A 219 2.29 1.38 18.43
N ARG A 220 2.97 0.29 18.03
CA ARG A 220 4.28 -0.12 18.53
C ARG A 220 5.45 0.50 17.78
N LYS A 221 5.18 1.41 16.83
CA LYS A 221 6.17 2.12 16.01
C LYS A 221 7.14 1.18 15.29
N ARG A 222 6.65 0.04 14.79
CA ARG A 222 7.45 -0.90 13.99
C ARG A 222 7.70 -0.31 12.60
N ASP A 223 8.86 -0.60 12.03
CA ASP A 223 9.22 -0.18 10.66
C ASP A 223 8.67 -1.11 9.58
N VAL A 224 8.38 -2.38 9.93
CA VAL A 224 7.82 -3.38 9.02
C VAL A 224 6.75 -4.20 9.72
N CYS A 225 5.56 -4.30 9.11
CA CYS A 225 4.47 -5.17 9.53
C CYS A 225 4.36 -6.38 8.59
N LYS A 226 4.39 -7.59 9.14
CA LYS A 226 4.15 -8.86 8.42
C LYS A 226 3.12 -9.68 9.18
N TYR A 227 2.04 -10.09 8.49
CA TYR A 227 1.00 -10.92 9.08
C TYR A 227 1.11 -12.37 8.60
N GLY A 228 0.96 -13.30 9.54
CA GLY A 228 1.00 -14.74 9.31
C GLY A 228 2.39 -15.36 9.45
N PHE A 229 2.41 -16.65 9.81
CA PHE A 229 3.65 -17.41 9.98
C PHE A 229 4.38 -17.60 8.64
N ILE A 230 3.65 -17.98 7.60
CA ILE A 230 4.20 -18.21 6.25
C ILE A 230 4.89 -16.96 5.72
N ALA A 231 4.25 -15.79 5.84
CA ALA A 231 4.82 -14.51 5.41
C ALA A 231 6.15 -14.18 6.13
N ARG A 232 6.20 -14.46 7.43
CA ARG A 232 7.40 -14.24 8.26
C ARG A 232 8.51 -15.21 7.91
N PHE A 233 8.18 -16.49 7.78
CA PHE A 233 9.12 -17.55 7.45
C PHE A 233 9.71 -17.34 6.05
N GLN A 234 8.86 -17.17 5.03
CA GLN A 234 9.30 -16.95 3.64
C GLN A 234 10.17 -15.70 3.51
N SER A 235 9.75 -14.56 4.10
CA SER A 235 10.54 -13.33 4.04
C SER A 235 11.85 -13.40 4.83
N GLY A 236 11.99 -14.31 5.80
CA GLY A 236 13.23 -14.62 6.49
C GLY A 236 14.15 -15.49 5.63
N LEU A 237 13.58 -16.55 5.07
CA LEU A 237 14.30 -17.50 4.23
C LEU A 237 14.83 -16.86 2.95
N ALA A 238 14.04 -16.00 2.30
CA ALA A 238 14.42 -15.26 1.11
C ALA A 238 15.65 -14.35 1.30
N LYS A 239 15.99 -13.99 2.53
CA LYS A 239 17.21 -13.22 2.85
C LYS A 239 18.46 -14.08 2.98
N LEU A 240 18.29 -15.36 3.24
CA LEU A 240 19.40 -16.29 3.51
C LEU A 240 19.75 -17.14 2.29
N LEU A 241 18.77 -17.43 1.44
CA LEU A 241 18.94 -18.25 0.26
C LEU A 241 19.36 -17.42 -0.96
N PRO A 242 20.19 -17.99 -1.87
CA PRO A 242 20.43 -17.39 -3.17
C PRO A 242 19.12 -17.18 -3.92
N HIS A 243 18.94 -16.02 -4.53
CA HIS A 243 17.71 -15.68 -5.26
C HIS A 243 17.38 -16.67 -6.38
N ARG A 244 18.40 -17.23 -7.04
CA ARG A 244 18.21 -18.26 -8.07
C ARG A 244 17.42 -19.45 -7.52
N LEU A 245 17.82 -20.00 -6.39
CA LEU A 245 17.12 -21.12 -5.75
C LEU A 245 15.67 -20.75 -5.38
N VAL A 246 15.46 -19.53 -4.86
CA VAL A 246 14.12 -19.06 -4.50
C VAL A 246 13.22 -18.96 -5.74
N MET A 247 13.76 -18.48 -6.86
CA MET A 247 13.03 -18.42 -8.14
C MET A 247 12.74 -19.81 -8.69
N ASP A 248 13.70 -20.74 -8.65
CA ASP A 248 13.51 -22.12 -9.12
C ASP A 248 12.40 -22.84 -8.32
N VAL A 249 12.39 -22.65 -6.99
CA VAL A 249 11.31 -23.17 -6.12
C VAL A 249 9.95 -22.57 -6.48
N TRP A 250 9.91 -21.25 -6.73
CA TRP A 250 8.68 -20.57 -7.15
C TRP A 250 8.16 -21.10 -8.48
N MET A 251 9.03 -21.21 -9.50
CA MET A 251 8.66 -21.75 -10.81
C MET A 251 8.11 -23.18 -10.70
N HIS A 252 8.79 -24.04 -9.97
CA HIS A 252 8.34 -25.39 -9.72
C HIS A 252 6.98 -25.45 -9.00
N GLN A 253 6.73 -24.57 -8.02
CA GLN A 253 5.44 -24.49 -7.33
C GLN A 253 4.29 -24.11 -8.26
N GLN A 254 4.56 -23.39 -9.33
CA GLN A 254 3.55 -22.94 -10.30
C GLN A 254 3.43 -23.87 -11.52
N ASP A 255 4.21 -24.95 -11.57
CA ASP A 255 4.32 -25.88 -12.70
C ASP A 255 4.84 -25.19 -13.99
N LEU A 256 5.85 -24.31 -13.84
CA LEU A 256 6.48 -23.51 -14.89
C LEU A 256 7.93 -23.90 -15.13
#